data_4ae9bf7c00814afa8cbad6e21ce0ea11
#
_entry.id   4ae9bf7c00814afa8cbad6e21ce0ea11
#
_cell.length_a   1.000
_cell.length_b   1.000
_cell.length_c   1.000
_cell.angle_alpha   90.00
_cell.angle_beta   90.00
_cell.angle_gamma   90.00
#
_symmetry.space_group_name_H-M   'P 1'
#
loop_
_entity.id
_entity.type
_entity.pdbx_description
1 polymer ?
#
loop_
_entity_poly.entity_id
_entity_poly.type
_entity_poly.pdbx_seq_one_letter_code
_entity_poly.pdbx_strand_id
1 'polypeptide(L)'
;PPVPDQQIYVALRGADSARRVVKLEQASVNDLFYPFSDEVHFGERLGLIGPNGTGKSHLLGALAGTITHFEGTIQFGPRTSVGIFTQVNDRPDFHGKQCVDIVRQRVFDDEKSMKSLARYGLVNNARQEFQTLSGGQKARLEILCLELEGHNVLLLDEPTDNLDIESSEALEQALDGFQGTVVAVSHDRTFLARFDRFIMINDDGEVYSLPDYDTAMVALAEPAKLKNVRLAKPLTQLG
;
A
#
# COMPACT_ATOMS: atom_id res chain seq x y z
N PRO A 1 -37.11 -27.86 -26.87
CA PRO A 1 -37.05 -26.63 -26.11
C PRO A 1 -35.74 -26.58 -25.40
N PRO A 2 -34.99 -25.48 -25.50
CA PRO A 2 -33.70 -25.34 -24.81
C PRO A 2 -33.96 -25.21 -23.31
N VAL A 3 -33.15 -25.92 -22.55
CA VAL A 3 -33.09 -25.82 -21.09
C VAL A 3 -32.56 -24.42 -20.74
N PRO A 4 -33.23 -23.66 -19.85
CA PRO A 4 -32.73 -22.34 -19.47
C PRO A 4 -31.44 -22.52 -18.67
N ASP A 5 -30.42 -21.71 -19.02
CA ASP A 5 -29.20 -21.52 -18.26
C ASP A 5 -29.56 -21.22 -16.81
N GLN A 6 -29.25 -22.15 -15.93
CA GLN A 6 -29.23 -21.89 -14.51
C GLN A 6 -28.02 -20.99 -14.22
N GLN A 7 -28.27 -19.68 -14.18
CA GLN A 7 -27.37 -18.75 -13.50
C GLN A 7 -27.32 -19.17 -12.04
N ILE A 8 -26.24 -19.85 -11.68
CA ILE A 8 -25.90 -20.12 -10.28
C ILE A 8 -25.52 -18.79 -9.67
N TYR A 9 -26.51 -18.08 -9.15
CA TYR A 9 -26.26 -17.05 -8.15
C TYR A 9 -25.79 -17.74 -6.89
N VAL A 10 -24.49 -17.93 -6.75
CA VAL A 10 -23.89 -18.15 -5.45
C VAL A 10 -23.98 -16.82 -4.69
N ALA A 11 -25.14 -16.61 -4.07
CA ALA A 11 -25.26 -15.64 -3.01
C ALA A 11 -24.37 -16.16 -1.89
N LEU A 12 -23.15 -15.66 -1.81
CA LEU A 12 -22.34 -15.74 -0.62
C LEU A 12 -23.05 -14.94 0.49
N ARG A 13 -24.03 -15.57 1.11
CA ARG A 13 -24.52 -15.24 2.43
C ARG A 13 -23.45 -15.72 3.40
N GLY A 14 -22.48 -14.91 3.59
CA GLY A 14 -21.46 -15.03 4.61
C GLY A 14 -21.02 -13.61 4.82
N ALA A 15 -21.57 -13.04 5.94
CA ALA A 15 -21.19 -11.72 6.38
C ALA A 15 -19.74 -11.44 6.02
N ASP A 16 -19.59 -10.39 5.39
CA ASP A 16 -18.65 -9.31 5.62
C ASP A 16 -17.70 -9.48 6.81
N SER A 17 -16.87 -10.47 6.78
CA SER A 17 -15.52 -10.20 7.07
C SER A 17 -14.92 -9.75 5.73
N ALA A 18 -14.95 -8.46 5.43
CA ALA A 18 -14.04 -7.87 4.48
C ALA A 18 -12.72 -8.59 4.71
N ARG A 19 -12.19 -9.29 3.68
CA ARG A 19 -11.10 -10.26 3.88
C ARG A 19 -9.96 -9.56 4.59
N ARG A 20 -9.79 -9.83 5.89
CA ARG A 20 -8.69 -9.30 6.66
C ARG A 20 -7.39 -9.79 6.07
N VAL A 21 -6.53 -8.87 5.66
CA VAL A 21 -5.22 -9.17 5.09
C VAL A 21 -4.12 -9.10 6.14
N VAL A 22 -4.28 -8.24 7.15
CA VAL A 22 -3.34 -8.12 8.26
C VAL A 22 -4.12 -7.96 9.56
N LYS A 23 -3.67 -8.63 10.62
CA LYS A 23 -4.08 -8.38 12.00
C LYS A 23 -2.85 -8.06 12.82
N LEU A 24 -2.92 -6.94 13.51
CA LEU A 24 -1.94 -6.50 14.50
C LEU A 24 -2.50 -6.77 15.88
N GLU A 25 -1.77 -7.47 16.75
CA GLU A 25 -2.15 -7.70 18.14
C GLU A 25 -1.01 -7.27 19.04
N GLN A 26 -1.28 -6.29 19.90
CA GLN A 26 -0.31 -5.69 20.81
C GLN A 26 1.00 -5.29 20.12
N ALA A 27 0.85 -4.76 18.89
CA ALA A 27 1.95 -4.34 18.05
C ALA A 27 2.65 -3.12 18.64
N SER A 28 3.94 -3.20 18.88
CA SER A 28 4.77 -2.09 19.34
C SER A 28 6.19 -2.17 18.81
N VAL A 29 6.86 -1.04 18.81
CA VAL A 29 8.30 -0.95 18.63
C VAL A 29 8.85 -0.19 19.82
N ASN A 30 9.79 -0.80 20.54
CA ASN A 30 10.34 -0.27 21.78
C ASN A 30 10.76 1.19 21.62
N ASP A 31 10.35 2.02 22.58
CA ASP A 31 10.64 3.45 22.68
C ASP A 31 10.06 4.33 21.55
N LEU A 32 9.24 3.79 20.63
CA LEU A 32 8.64 4.57 19.55
C LEU A 32 7.13 4.74 19.72
N PHE A 33 6.40 3.64 19.97
CA PHE A 33 4.95 3.71 20.20
C PHE A 33 4.46 2.58 21.11
N TYR A 34 3.39 2.87 21.85
CA TYR A 34 2.77 1.92 22.76
C TYR A 34 2.05 0.79 22.04
N PRO A 35 1.90 -0.37 22.70
CA PRO A 35 1.19 -1.50 22.12
C PRO A 35 -0.23 -1.14 21.67
N PHE A 36 -0.55 -1.50 20.43
CA PHE A 36 -1.89 -1.30 19.88
C PHE A 36 -2.34 -2.52 19.08
N SER A 37 -3.64 -2.61 18.82
CA SER A 37 -4.22 -3.66 17.99
C SER A 37 -5.10 -3.04 16.92
N ASP A 38 -4.97 -3.53 15.67
CA ASP A 38 -5.76 -3.09 14.53
C ASP A 38 -5.85 -4.16 13.45
N GLU A 39 -6.74 -4.00 12.51
CA GLU A 39 -6.92 -4.90 11.36
C GLU A 39 -6.94 -4.10 10.06
N VAL A 40 -6.28 -4.64 9.04
CA VAL A 40 -6.30 -4.10 7.68
C VAL A 40 -7.07 -5.06 6.77
N HIS A 41 -7.94 -4.52 5.93
CA HIS A 41 -8.84 -5.29 5.09
C HIS A 41 -8.45 -5.26 3.61
N PHE A 42 -8.88 -6.26 2.86
CA PHE A 42 -8.58 -6.34 1.43
C PHE A 42 -9.20 -5.16 0.67
N GLY A 43 -8.39 -4.53 -0.18
CA GLY A 43 -8.76 -3.35 -0.95
C GLY A 43 -8.65 -2.03 -0.21
N GLU A 44 -8.34 -2.05 1.11
CA GLU A 44 -8.18 -0.84 1.92
C GLU A 44 -6.91 -0.08 1.55
N ARG A 45 -7.01 1.24 1.55
CA ARG A 45 -5.89 2.15 1.43
C ARG A 45 -5.63 2.81 2.78
N LEU A 46 -4.62 2.32 3.49
CA LEU A 46 -4.27 2.74 4.84
C LEU A 46 -3.06 3.67 4.83
N GLY A 47 -3.24 4.90 5.27
CA GLY A 47 -2.15 5.86 5.47
C GLY A 47 -1.56 5.75 6.88
N LEU A 48 -0.24 5.70 6.99
CA LEU A 48 0.49 5.83 8.25
C LEU A 48 1.02 7.26 8.34
N ILE A 49 0.52 8.03 9.30
CA ILE A 49 0.83 9.46 9.45
C ILE A 49 1.31 9.80 10.86
N GLY A 50 1.86 10.98 11.02
CA GLY A 50 2.38 11.49 12.29
C GLY A 50 3.74 12.16 12.15
N PRO A 51 4.28 12.77 13.21
CA PRO A 51 5.58 13.42 13.20
C PRO A 51 6.74 12.48 12.78
N ASN A 52 7.87 13.08 12.41
CA ASN A 52 9.07 12.30 12.07
C ASN A 52 9.63 11.61 13.33
N GLY A 53 10.14 10.40 13.15
CA GLY A 53 10.75 9.63 14.25
C GLY A 53 9.75 8.85 15.12
N THR A 54 8.44 8.93 14.89
CA THR A 54 7.43 8.23 15.70
C THR A 54 7.30 6.73 15.40
N GLY A 55 8.08 6.18 14.45
CA GLY A 55 8.11 4.73 14.20
C GLY A 55 7.25 4.26 13.02
N LYS A 56 6.72 5.16 12.17
CA LYS A 56 5.91 4.79 10.98
C LYS A 56 6.63 3.82 10.06
N SER A 57 7.87 4.15 9.64
CA SER A 57 8.69 3.27 8.78
C SER A 57 9.09 1.97 9.49
N HIS A 58 9.22 1.98 10.83
CA HIS A 58 9.44 0.75 11.58
C HIS A 58 8.21 -0.17 11.56
N LEU A 59 7.00 0.39 11.73
CA LEU A 59 5.77 -0.37 11.59
C LEU A 59 5.63 -0.94 10.16
N LEU A 60 5.93 -0.14 9.14
CA LEU A 60 5.94 -0.59 7.76
C LEU A 60 6.98 -1.70 7.53
N GLY A 61 8.19 -1.54 8.07
CA GLY A 61 9.26 -2.55 8.02
C GLY A 61 8.89 -3.85 8.76
N ALA A 62 8.13 -3.76 9.86
CA ALA A 62 7.60 -4.94 10.55
C ALA A 62 6.59 -5.68 9.66
N LEU A 63 5.69 -4.97 8.99
CA LEU A 63 4.76 -5.55 8.00
C LEU A 63 5.50 -6.17 6.81
N ALA A 64 6.64 -5.60 6.42
CA ALA A 64 7.51 -6.12 5.37
C ALA A 64 8.35 -7.33 5.81
N GLY A 65 8.43 -7.60 7.11
CA GLY A 65 9.32 -8.61 7.67
C GLY A 65 10.81 -8.24 7.60
N THR A 66 11.13 -6.97 7.41
CA THR A 66 12.53 -6.46 7.26
C THR A 66 13.15 -6.05 8.58
N ILE A 67 12.37 -5.83 9.63
CA ILE A 67 12.87 -5.50 10.97
C ILE A 67 12.58 -6.62 11.98
N THR A 68 13.49 -6.78 12.94
CA THR A 68 13.41 -7.80 13.99
C THR A 68 13.04 -7.23 15.37
N HIS A 69 13.17 -5.93 15.57
CA HIS A 69 12.84 -5.23 16.82
C HIS A 69 11.38 -4.78 16.82
N PHE A 70 10.49 -5.76 16.89
CA PHE A 70 9.05 -5.58 16.92
C PHE A 70 8.47 -6.50 17.98
N GLU A 71 7.56 -6.00 18.80
CA GLU A 71 6.83 -6.76 19.81
C GLU A 71 5.37 -6.90 19.41
N GLY A 72 4.71 -7.91 19.97
CA GLY A 72 3.36 -8.29 19.59
C GLY A 72 3.32 -9.29 18.44
N THR A 73 2.18 -9.37 17.76
CA THR A 73 1.96 -10.34 16.69
C THR A 73 1.42 -9.67 15.43
N ILE A 74 2.00 -10.03 14.30
CA ILE A 74 1.48 -9.73 12.96
C ILE A 74 0.98 -11.03 12.35
N GLN A 75 -0.32 -11.11 12.07
CA GLN A 75 -0.92 -12.27 11.41
C GLN A 75 -1.40 -11.85 10.02
N PHE A 76 -0.86 -12.49 8.99
CA PHE A 76 -1.33 -12.31 7.63
C PHE A 76 -2.51 -13.22 7.33
N GLY A 77 -3.48 -12.71 6.61
CA GLY A 77 -4.62 -13.49 6.13
C GLY A 77 -4.20 -14.57 5.13
N PRO A 78 -5.06 -15.58 4.91
CA PRO A 78 -4.80 -16.60 3.90
C PRO A 78 -4.58 -15.96 2.53
N ARG A 79 -3.55 -16.41 1.80
CA ARG A 79 -3.16 -15.91 0.48
C ARG A 79 -2.74 -14.44 0.44
N THR A 80 -2.40 -13.84 1.58
CA THR A 80 -1.78 -12.52 1.62
C THR A 80 -0.34 -12.62 1.13
N SER A 81 0.00 -11.81 0.15
CA SER A 81 1.35 -11.67 -0.39
C SER A 81 1.72 -10.20 -0.39
N VAL A 82 2.80 -9.88 0.33
CA VAL A 82 3.25 -8.50 0.54
C VAL A 82 4.33 -8.16 -0.47
N GLY A 83 4.14 -7.08 -1.21
CA GLY A 83 5.14 -6.46 -2.07
C GLY A 83 5.59 -5.13 -1.49
N ILE A 84 6.87 -4.82 -1.62
CA ILE A 84 7.43 -3.54 -1.20
C ILE A 84 7.72 -2.73 -2.46
N PHE A 85 7.14 -1.54 -2.53
CA PHE A 85 7.51 -0.57 -3.55
C PHE A 85 8.75 0.18 -3.06
N THR A 86 9.85 -0.03 -3.76
CA THR A 86 11.11 0.66 -3.51
C THR A 86 11.19 1.97 -4.29
N GLN A 87 12.13 2.83 -3.95
CA GLN A 87 12.34 4.05 -4.75
C GLN A 87 12.58 3.69 -6.22
N VAL A 88 11.90 4.38 -7.12
CA VAL A 88 11.76 4.10 -8.56
C VAL A 88 13.07 3.83 -9.32
N ASN A 89 14.22 4.17 -8.76
CA ASN A 89 15.51 4.01 -9.42
C ASN A 89 16.33 2.82 -8.91
N ASP A 90 15.89 2.09 -7.91
CA ASP A 90 16.68 1.04 -7.25
C ASP A 90 16.22 -0.38 -7.64
N ARG A 91 16.20 -0.63 -8.95
CA ARG A 91 15.88 -1.95 -9.53
C ARG A 91 17.01 -2.44 -10.44
N PRO A 92 18.17 -2.83 -9.86
CA PRO A 92 19.30 -3.32 -10.65
C PRO A 92 18.97 -4.58 -11.47
N ASP A 93 17.99 -5.37 -11.04
CA ASP A 93 17.46 -6.55 -11.73
C ASP A 93 16.74 -6.21 -13.05
N PHE A 94 16.35 -4.95 -13.27
CA PHE A 94 15.72 -4.47 -14.51
C PHE A 94 16.73 -3.83 -15.49
N HIS A 95 17.96 -3.57 -15.06
CA HIS A 95 18.96 -2.91 -15.88
C HIS A 95 19.25 -3.69 -17.18
N GLY A 96 19.33 -2.99 -18.30
CA GLY A 96 19.59 -3.55 -19.63
C GLY A 96 18.43 -4.37 -20.22
N LYS A 97 17.27 -4.39 -19.58
CA LYS A 97 16.09 -5.11 -20.07
C LYS A 97 15.05 -4.17 -20.64
N GLN A 98 14.36 -4.61 -21.69
CA GLN A 98 13.18 -3.92 -22.21
C GLN A 98 11.96 -4.18 -21.30
N CYS A 99 11.02 -3.21 -21.28
CA CYS A 99 9.79 -3.35 -20.45
C CYS A 99 9.04 -4.64 -20.75
N VAL A 100 8.89 -5.00 -22.02
CA VAL A 100 8.18 -6.24 -22.42
C VAL A 100 8.88 -7.50 -21.92
N ASP A 101 10.22 -7.50 -21.87
CA ASP A 101 10.98 -8.65 -21.38
C ASP A 101 10.86 -8.80 -19.86
N ILE A 102 10.86 -7.69 -19.14
CA ILE A 102 10.61 -7.67 -17.69
C ILE A 102 9.24 -8.26 -17.36
N VAL A 103 8.21 -7.86 -18.10
CA VAL A 103 6.84 -8.37 -17.90
C VAL A 103 6.72 -9.84 -18.35
N ARG A 104 7.34 -10.19 -19.49
CA ARG A 104 7.33 -11.56 -20.02
C ARG A 104 7.92 -12.59 -19.04
N GLN A 105 8.94 -12.23 -18.29
CA GLN A 105 9.52 -13.10 -17.25
C GLN A 105 8.51 -13.49 -16.15
N ARG A 106 7.41 -12.75 -16.01
CA ARG A 106 6.37 -12.97 -14.99
C ARG A 106 5.14 -13.69 -15.53
N VAL A 107 4.77 -13.42 -16.78
CA VAL A 107 3.54 -14.00 -17.37
C VAL A 107 3.81 -15.09 -18.40
N PHE A 108 5.06 -15.23 -18.91
CA PHE A 108 5.51 -16.23 -19.85
C PHE A 108 4.69 -16.28 -21.17
N ASP A 109 4.10 -15.14 -21.58
CA ASP A 109 3.20 -15.02 -22.72
C ASP A 109 3.28 -13.60 -23.29
N ASP A 110 3.53 -13.50 -24.62
CA ASP A 110 3.72 -12.22 -25.29
C ASP A 110 2.44 -11.38 -25.36
N GLU A 111 1.31 -12.02 -25.65
CA GLU A 111 0.03 -11.31 -25.74
C GLU A 111 -0.41 -10.80 -24.37
N LYS A 112 -0.27 -11.62 -23.32
CA LYS A 112 -0.54 -11.21 -21.95
C LYS A 112 0.41 -10.12 -21.49
N SER A 113 1.68 -10.16 -21.87
CA SER A 113 2.65 -9.11 -21.57
C SER A 113 2.21 -7.77 -22.14
N MET A 114 1.82 -7.74 -23.41
CA MET A 114 1.32 -6.50 -24.05
C MET A 114 0.01 -6.00 -23.44
N LYS A 115 -0.92 -6.90 -23.11
CA LYS A 115 -2.17 -6.53 -22.39
C LYS A 115 -1.90 -5.94 -21.02
N SER A 116 -0.94 -6.51 -20.29
CA SER A 116 -0.54 -6.01 -18.97
C SER A 116 0.09 -4.62 -19.07
N LEU A 117 1.01 -4.43 -20.02
CA LEU A 117 1.59 -3.11 -20.31
C LEU A 117 0.53 -2.09 -20.72
N ALA A 118 -0.47 -2.50 -21.52
CA ALA A 118 -1.57 -1.62 -21.94
C ALA A 118 -2.37 -1.09 -20.76
N ARG A 119 -2.66 -1.93 -19.80
CA ARG A 119 -3.41 -1.56 -18.58
C ARG A 119 -2.72 -0.48 -17.76
N TYR A 120 -1.39 -0.44 -17.80
CA TYR A 120 -0.56 0.56 -17.12
C TYR A 120 -0.06 1.68 -18.06
N GLY A 121 -0.60 1.77 -19.29
CA GLY A 121 -0.24 2.83 -20.23
C GLY A 121 1.21 2.75 -20.75
N LEU A 122 1.81 1.55 -20.76
CA LEU A 122 3.22 1.32 -21.15
C LEU A 122 3.42 0.65 -22.51
N VAL A 123 2.36 0.49 -23.31
CA VAL A 123 2.46 -0.18 -24.64
C VAL A 123 3.49 0.49 -25.53
N ASN A 124 3.47 1.82 -25.61
CA ASN A 124 4.40 2.59 -26.45
C ASN A 124 5.86 2.50 -25.97
N ASN A 125 6.06 2.10 -24.72
CA ASN A 125 7.36 1.94 -24.09
C ASN A 125 7.82 0.47 -24.04
N ALA A 126 7.05 -0.47 -24.59
CA ALA A 126 7.29 -1.90 -24.46
C ALA A 126 8.72 -2.33 -24.86
N ARG A 127 9.28 -1.71 -25.88
CA ARG A 127 10.63 -1.98 -26.38
C ARG A 127 11.73 -1.05 -25.86
N GLN A 128 11.37 -0.13 -24.96
CA GLN A 128 12.35 0.75 -24.30
C GLN A 128 13.04 0.01 -23.16
N GLU A 129 14.33 0.29 -22.98
CA GLU A 129 15.07 -0.19 -21.83
C GLU A 129 14.64 0.53 -20.55
N PHE A 130 14.61 -0.19 -19.44
CA PHE A 130 14.18 0.34 -18.14
C PHE A 130 14.86 1.67 -17.77
N GLN A 131 16.17 1.79 -18.02
CA GLN A 131 16.93 3.00 -17.66
C GLN A 131 16.47 4.25 -18.42
N THR A 132 15.92 4.08 -19.63
CA THR A 132 15.49 5.18 -20.49
C THR A 132 14.07 5.67 -20.21
N LEU A 133 13.36 4.98 -19.30
CA LEU A 133 12.02 5.35 -18.87
C LEU A 133 12.04 6.61 -17.99
N SER A 134 10.98 7.42 -18.08
CA SER A 134 10.73 8.47 -17.09
C SER A 134 10.45 7.87 -15.72
N GLY A 135 10.56 8.67 -14.65
CA GLY A 135 10.25 8.25 -13.28
C GLY A 135 8.84 7.65 -13.18
N GLY A 136 7.84 8.30 -13.76
CA GLY A 136 6.47 7.82 -13.75
C GLY A 136 6.27 6.52 -14.56
N GLN A 137 7.00 6.34 -15.68
CA GLN A 137 6.96 5.08 -16.43
C GLN A 137 7.59 3.93 -15.63
N LYS A 138 8.69 4.20 -14.93
CA LYS A 138 9.32 3.24 -14.02
C LYS A 138 8.40 2.84 -12.88
N ALA A 139 7.75 3.82 -12.23
CA ALA A 139 6.80 3.58 -11.16
C ALA A 139 5.65 2.67 -11.62
N ARG A 140 5.04 2.98 -12.77
CA ARG A 140 3.97 2.16 -13.35
C ARG A 140 4.42 0.73 -13.68
N LEU A 141 5.63 0.57 -14.20
CA LEU A 141 6.19 -0.75 -14.49
C LEU A 141 6.45 -1.55 -13.20
N GLU A 142 6.93 -0.91 -12.16
CA GLU A 142 7.18 -1.55 -10.87
C GLU A 142 5.89 -2.04 -10.22
N ILE A 143 4.86 -1.19 -10.14
CA ILE A 143 3.54 -1.60 -9.63
C ILE A 143 2.96 -2.77 -10.44
N LEU A 144 3.06 -2.70 -11.78
CA LEU A 144 2.65 -3.81 -12.64
C LEU A 144 3.42 -5.10 -12.30
N CYS A 145 4.72 -5.03 -12.09
CA CYS A 145 5.53 -6.20 -11.77
C CYS A 145 5.12 -6.80 -10.42
N LEU A 146 4.92 -5.97 -9.39
CA LEU A 146 4.46 -6.42 -8.07
C LEU A 146 3.09 -7.10 -8.16
N GLU A 147 2.16 -6.57 -8.95
CA GLU A 147 0.87 -7.21 -9.20
C GLU A 147 1.02 -8.58 -9.91
N LEU A 148 1.86 -8.65 -10.95
CA LEU A 148 2.09 -9.89 -11.69
C LEU A 148 2.83 -10.96 -10.88
N GLU A 149 3.60 -10.56 -9.88
CA GLU A 149 4.23 -11.44 -8.89
C GLU A 149 3.21 -12.00 -7.88
N GLY A 150 1.97 -11.54 -7.97
CA GLY A 150 0.88 -12.01 -7.11
C GLY A 150 0.79 -11.29 -5.77
N HIS A 151 1.51 -10.18 -5.61
CA HIS A 151 1.36 -9.35 -4.43
C HIS A 151 -0.01 -8.67 -4.42
N ASN A 152 -0.71 -8.80 -3.31
CA ASN A 152 -2.03 -8.23 -3.09
C ASN A 152 -2.09 -7.27 -1.89
N VAL A 153 -0.95 -7.04 -1.26
CA VAL A 153 -0.70 -5.95 -0.30
C VAL A 153 0.57 -5.24 -0.72
N LEU A 154 0.50 -3.95 -0.97
CA LEU A 154 1.66 -3.11 -1.28
C LEU A 154 2.01 -2.23 -0.08
N LEU A 155 3.28 -2.20 0.26
CA LEU A 155 3.85 -1.34 1.29
C LEU A 155 4.71 -0.27 0.60
N LEU A 156 4.45 1.01 0.92
CA LEU A 156 5.15 2.15 0.33
C LEU A 156 5.68 3.06 1.44
N ASP A 157 6.98 3.33 1.44
CA ASP A 157 7.61 4.27 2.38
C ASP A 157 8.06 5.52 1.61
N GLU A 158 7.38 6.65 1.85
CA GLU A 158 7.57 7.95 1.19
C GLU A 158 7.70 7.83 -0.35
N PRO A 159 6.72 7.20 -1.01
CA PRO A 159 6.86 6.80 -2.42
C PRO A 159 6.90 7.99 -3.39
N THR A 160 6.43 9.16 -2.97
CA THR A 160 6.45 10.41 -3.77
C THR A 160 7.70 11.24 -3.54
N ASP A 161 8.52 10.92 -2.55
CA ASP A 161 9.76 11.63 -2.29
C ASP A 161 10.71 11.53 -3.48
N ASN A 162 11.28 12.68 -3.87
CA ASN A 162 12.19 12.80 -5.01
C ASN A 162 11.57 12.50 -6.39
N LEU A 163 10.24 12.40 -6.50
CA LEU A 163 9.54 12.37 -7.77
C LEU A 163 9.17 13.80 -8.22
N ASP A 164 9.26 14.05 -9.52
CA ASP A 164 8.62 15.22 -10.11
C ASP A 164 7.09 15.04 -10.12
N ILE A 165 6.37 16.11 -10.38
CA ILE A 165 4.90 16.12 -10.36
C ILE A 165 4.32 15.07 -11.31
N GLU A 166 4.86 14.95 -12.52
CA GLU A 166 4.38 14.00 -13.53
C GLU A 166 4.58 12.54 -13.07
N SER A 167 5.72 12.26 -12.44
CA SER A 167 6.02 10.94 -11.91
C SER A 167 5.17 10.58 -10.70
N SER A 168 4.88 11.55 -9.83
CA SER A 168 3.97 11.38 -8.68
C SER A 168 2.55 11.07 -9.16
N GLU A 169 2.02 11.86 -10.10
CA GLU A 169 0.70 11.60 -10.70
C GLU A 169 0.62 10.21 -11.38
N ALA A 170 1.70 9.81 -12.05
CA ALA A 170 1.77 8.49 -12.70
C ALA A 170 1.78 7.33 -11.70
N LEU A 171 2.46 7.49 -10.54
CA LEU A 171 2.40 6.54 -9.44
C LEU A 171 0.99 6.45 -8.85
N GLU A 172 0.36 7.58 -8.60
CA GLU A 172 -1.02 7.66 -8.10
C GLU A 172 -1.99 6.92 -9.04
N GLN A 173 -1.90 7.18 -10.35
CA GLN A 173 -2.71 6.49 -11.36
C GLN A 173 -2.47 4.97 -11.38
N ALA A 174 -1.21 4.54 -11.22
CA ALA A 174 -0.88 3.12 -11.14
C ALA A 174 -1.52 2.45 -9.91
N LEU A 175 -1.47 3.14 -8.77
CA LEU A 175 -2.11 2.66 -7.53
C LEU A 175 -3.63 2.64 -7.62
N ASP A 176 -4.27 3.58 -8.33
CA ASP A 176 -5.71 3.55 -8.59
C ASP A 176 -6.11 2.30 -9.39
N GLY A 177 -5.27 1.84 -10.29
CA GLY A 177 -5.46 0.59 -11.05
C GLY A 177 -5.23 -0.70 -10.25
N PHE A 178 -4.53 -0.61 -9.12
CA PHE A 178 -4.20 -1.77 -8.30
C PHE A 178 -5.39 -2.22 -7.44
N GLN A 179 -5.81 -3.46 -7.60
CA GLN A 179 -7.01 -4.01 -6.93
C GLN A 179 -6.75 -4.57 -5.52
N GLY A 180 -5.53 -4.48 -5.03
CA GLY A 180 -5.14 -4.95 -3.69
C GLY A 180 -5.19 -3.86 -2.62
N THR A 181 -4.67 -4.21 -1.46
CA THR A 181 -4.51 -3.32 -0.30
C THR A 181 -3.23 -2.51 -0.41
N VAL A 182 -3.26 -1.25 -0.01
CA VAL A 182 -2.08 -0.39 0.04
C VAL A 182 -1.90 0.14 1.45
N VAL A 183 -0.70 0.00 2.00
CA VAL A 183 -0.29 0.65 3.26
C VAL A 183 0.88 1.57 2.94
N ALA A 184 0.74 2.85 3.22
CA ALA A 184 1.77 3.83 2.88
C ALA A 184 2.09 4.78 4.02
N VAL A 185 3.37 5.08 4.17
CA VAL A 185 3.86 6.26 4.90
C VAL A 185 4.04 7.36 3.88
N SER A 186 3.46 8.53 4.11
CA SER A 186 3.73 9.72 3.31
C SER A 186 3.43 11.01 4.06
N HIS A 187 4.11 12.07 3.64
CA HIS A 187 3.83 13.46 4.03
C HIS A 187 3.15 14.27 2.93
N ASP A 188 3.01 13.68 1.74
CA ASP A 188 2.34 14.31 0.60
C ASP A 188 0.82 14.26 0.77
N ARG A 189 0.21 15.44 0.96
CA ARG A 189 -1.23 15.57 1.18
C ARG A 189 -2.05 15.18 -0.04
N THR A 190 -1.53 15.43 -1.25
CA THR A 190 -2.22 15.08 -2.50
C THR A 190 -2.30 13.56 -2.64
N PHE A 191 -1.18 12.89 -2.38
CA PHE A 191 -1.11 11.44 -2.34
C PHE A 191 -2.05 10.85 -1.26
N LEU A 192 -2.01 11.37 -0.03
CA LEU A 192 -2.83 10.90 1.09
C LEU A 192 -4.34 11.11 0.89
N ALA A 193 -4.76 12.08 0.06
CA ALA A 193 -6.18 12.32 -0.22
C ALA A 193 -6.90 11.12 -0.90
N ARG A 194 -6.15 10.14 -1.36
CA ARG A 194 -6.66 8.89 -1.99
C ARG A 194 -6.80 7.72 -1.03
N PHE A 195 -6.54 7.95 0.25
CA PHE A 195 -6.56 6.90 1.28
C PHE A 195 -7.87 6.90 2.05
N ASP A 196 -8.33 5.71 2.39
CA ASP A 196 -9.64 5.50 3.02
C ASP A 196 -9.62 5.75 4.52
N ARG A 197 -8.52 5.36 5.18
CA ARG A 197 -8.34 5.40 6.62
C ARG A 197 -6.89 5.67 6.98
N PHE A 198 -6.65 6.15 8.19
CA PHE A 198 -5.31 6.47 8.65
C PHE A 198 -5.05 5.91 10.05
N ILE A 199 -3.81 5.50 10.27
CA ILE A 199 -3.24 5.28 11.60
C ILE A 199 -2.28 6.44 11.85
N MET A 200 -2.51 7.18 12.93
CA MET A 200 -1.62 8.24 13.37
C MET A 200 -0.86 7.79 14.61
N ILE A 201 0.48 7.92 14.56
CA ILE A 201 1.37 7.75 15.70
C ILE A 201 1.83 9.14 16.11
N ASN A 202 1.51 9.57 17.34
CA ASN A 202 1.90 10.88 17.84
C ASN A 202 3.28 10.88 18.52
N ASP A 203 3.75 12.05 18.94
CA ASP A 203 5.05 12.20 19.61
C ASP A 203 5.12 11.52 20.98
N ASP A 204 3.99 11.30 21.64
CA ASP A 204 3.90 10.62 22.92
C ASP A 204 3.83 9.09 22.76
N GLY A 205 3.90 8.57 21.53
CA GLY A 205 3.80 7.13 21.23
C GLY A 205 2.38 6.57 21.28
N GLU A 206 1.36 7.41 21.46
CA GLU A 206 -0.05 6.98 21.36
C GLU A 206 -0.42 6.76 19.89
N VAL A 207 -1.26 5.77 19.61
CA VAL A 207 -1.70 5.39 18.27
C VAL A 207 -3.20 5.58 18.13
N TYR A 208 -3.63 6.21 17.05
CA TYR A 208 -5.03 6.51 16.77
C TYR A 208 -5.44 6.02 15.38
N SER A 209 -6.66 5.50 15.28
CA SER A 209 -7.34 5.28 14.01
C SER A 209 -8.16 6.51 13.64
N LEU A 210 -8.02 6.99 12.41
CA LEU A 210 -8.71 8.15 11.86
C LEU A 210 -9.49 7.66 10.62
N PRO A 211 -10.81 7.92 10.55
CA PRO A 211 -11.67 7.26 9.59
C PRO A 211 -11.59 7.80 8.15
N ASP A 212 -10.99 8.98 7.96
CA ASP A 212 -10.98 9.68 6.68
C ASP A 212 -9.85 10.72 6.60
N TYR A 213 -9.65 11.24 5.40
CA TYR A 213 -8.63 12.23 5.10
C TYR A 213 -8.83 13.55 5.86
N ASP A 214 -10.07 14.06 5.97
CA ASP A 214 -10.31 15.33 6.63
C ASP A 214 -9.97 15.27 8.12
N THR A 215 -10.36 14.18 8.78
CA THR A 215 -9.99 13.89 10.17
C THR A 215 -8.46 13.78 10.33
N ALA A 216 -7.79 13.14 9.39
CA ALA A 216 -6.33 12.99 9.38
C ALA A 216 -5.63 14.34 9.23
N MET A 217 -6.10 15.21 8.34
CA MET A 217 -5.50 16.54 8.16
C MET A 217 -5.69 17.44 9.38
N VAL A 218 -6.84 17.37 10.04
CA VAL A 218 -7.08 18.08 11.32
C VAL A 218 -6.14 17.57 12.40
N ALA A 219 -5.97 16.25 12.51
CA ALA A 219 -5.08 15.64 13.50
C ALA A 219 -3.61 16.00 13.27
N LEU A 220 -3.16 16.04 12.02
CA LEU A 220 -1.80 16.46 11.66
C LEU A 220 -1.54 17.95 11.93
N ALA A 221 -2.54 18.81 11.75
CA ALA A 221 -2.40 20.23 12.02
C ALA A 221 -2.28 20.55 13.52
N GLU A 222 -2.91 19.78 14.36
CA GLU A 222 -2.95 19.98 15.81
C GLU A 222 -2.67 18.67 16.61
N PRO A 223 -1.47 18.07 16.49
CA PRO A 223 -1.16 16.78 17.14
C PRO A 223 -1.37 16.79 18.66
N ALA A 224 -1.06 17.91 19.33
CA ALA A 224 -1.23 18.07 20.77
C ALA A 224 -2.72 18.04 21.23
N LYS A 225 -3.65 18.25 20.29
CA LYS A 225 -5.09 18.22 20.55
C LYS A 225 -5.78 16.99 19.99
N LEU A 226 -5.02 15.98 19.57
CA LEU A 226 -5.54 14.79 18.89
C LEU A 226 -6.68 14.11 19.69
N LYS A 227 -6.58 14.05 21.00
CA LYS A 227 -7.65 13.50 21.90
C LYS A 227 -8.99 14.24 21.76
N ASN A 228 -8.98 15.47 21.26
CA ASN A 228 -10.16 16.29 21.02
C ASN A 228 -10.63 16.28 19.56
N VAL A 229 -9.90 15.62 18.67
CA VAL A 229 -10.29 15.48 17.27
C VAL A 229 -11.51 14.56 17.19
N ARG A 230 -12.59 15.10 16.64
CA ARG A 230 -13.80 14.31 16.42
C ARG A 230 -13.49 13.09 15.56
N LEU A 231 -14.01 11.93 15.99
CA LEU A 231 -13.85 10.63 15.31
C LEU A 231 -12.45 10.00 15.41
N ALA A 232 -11.46 10.63 16.05
CA ALA A 232 -10.20 9.96 16.36
C ALA A 232 -10.45 8.87 17.41
N LYS A 233 -10.11 7.63 17.08
CA LYS A 233 -10.28 6.48 17.98
C LYS A 233 -8.92 6.04 18.50
N PRO A 234 -8.62 6.14 19.81
CA PRO A 234 -7.38 5.62 20.36
C PRO A 234 -7.33 4.10 20.18
N LEU A 235 -6.20 3.60 19.72
CA LEU A 235 -5.93 2.17 19.57
C LEU A 235 -5.03 1.63 20.67
N THR A 236 -4.21 2.49 21.29
CA THR A 236 -3.37 2.12 22.43
C THR A 236 -4.22 1.94 23.68
N GLN A 237 -3.98 0.86 24.39
CA GLN A 237 -4.50 0.66 25.73
C GLN A 237 -3.46 1.20 26.71
N LEU A 238 -3.68 2.41 27.20
CA LEU A 238 -2.93 2.95 28.30
C LEU A 238 -3.37 2.18 29.55
N GLY A 239 -2.48 1.34 30.08
CA GLY A 239 -2.69 0.58 31.30
C GLY A 239 -2.76 1.46 32.56
#